data_06d9e28d8ccdfc81b758bab1eab11ddd
#
_entry.id   06d9e28d8ccdfc81b758bab1eab11ddd
#
_cell.length_a   1.000
_cell.length_b   1.000
_cell.length_c   1.000
_cell.angle_alpha   90.00
_cell.angle_beta   90.00
_cell.angle_gamma   90.00
#
_symmetry.space_group_name_H-M   'P 1'
#
loop_
_entity.id
_entity.type
_entity.pdbx_description
1 polymer ?
#
loop_
_entity_poly.entity_id
_entity_poly.type
_entity_poly.pdbx_seq_one_letter_code
_entity_poly.pdbx_strand_id
1 'polypeptide(L)'
;MAEAQKFLSAEFPGNIHQNADGGITVEQMLNEPTRISRYVTEKISDDLLSEYLYSSTTTSGGALIFNQLLGASPAASEKRTGVIAPGGEFPTIDNIDVEEQFVKVRKIGGKVGITDEAVKRNDSRYLNQELMRLANRMKLDLESDAVEAFDKAMDAIGDNALKFESTGWAAKTKVKAADKVAADSIEADLLKLRLETQKQDLGYNFSTLLINPEDHFNLSLVAGIGMEQEFVGRFGWTIKPTNRVEKGSAYLVAPKQVGVIGVESPVSTETWREAKFQESYTQTWATVAHAITDPLAIMKLEGLAS
;
A
#
# COMPACT_ATOMS: atom_id res chain seq x y z
N MET A 1 10.82 -8.30 -17.58
CA MET A 1 10.10 -7.68 -16.44
C MET A 1 8.64 -8.09 -16.58
N ALA A 2 8.15 -8.94 -15.67
CA ALA A 2 6.75 -9.31 -15.65
C ALA A 2 5.96 -8.05 -15.29
N GLU A 3 5.02 -7.63 -16.13
CA GLU A 3 4.06 -6.58 -15.80
C GLU A 3 3.35 -7.00 -14.52
N ALA A 4 3.43 -6.15 -13.49
CA ALA A 4 2.66 -6.34 -12.27
C ALA A 4 1.19 -6.40 -12.66
N GLN A 5 0.56 -7.53 -12.42
CA GLN A 5 -0.85 -7.75 -12.76
C GLN A 5 -1.67 -6.78 -11.90
N LYS A 6 -2.22 -5.76 -12.54
CA LYS A 6 -3.03 -4.73 -11.87
C LYS A 6 -4.32 -5.38 -11.36
N PHE A 7 -4.38 -5.70 -10.09
CA PHE A 7 -5.49 -6.48 -9.50
C PHE A 7 -6.84 -5.73 -9.47
N LEU A 8 -6.81 -4.40 -9.60
CA LEU A 8 -8.03 -3.59 -9.71
C LEU A 8 -8.56 -3.48 -11.15
N SER A 9 -7.81 -4.00 -12.14
CA SER A 9 -8.27 -3.98 -13.52
C SER A 9 -9.31 -5.08 -13.77
N ALA A 10 -10.47 -4.69 -14.29
CA ALA A 10 -11.39 -5.64 -14.91
C ALA A 10 -10.82 -6.10 -16.26
N GLU A 11 -11.09 -7.33 -16.67
CA GLU A 11 -10.83 -7.76 -18.05
C GLU A 11 -11.74 -6.96 -18.99
N PHE A 12 -11.14 -6.13 -19.83
CA PHE A 12 -11.88 -5.35 -20.82
C PHE A 12 -11.87 -6.07 -22.16
N PRO A 13 -13.01 -6.54 -22.66
CA PRO A 13 -13.09 -7.11 -23.99
C PRO A 13 -12.99 -5.99 -25.03
N GLY A 14 -11.94 -6.03 -25.83
CA GLY A 14 -11.84 -5.30 -27.07
C GLY A 14 -10.85 -4.13 -27.12
N ASN A 15 -10.19 -3.99 -28.27
CA ASN A 15 -9.34 -2.86 -28.61
C ASN A 15 -10.20 -1.59 -28.75
N ILE A 16 -9.70 -0.50 -28.14
CA ILE A 16 -10.31 0.83 -28.34
C ILE A 16 -10.05 1.25 -29.78
N HIS A 17 -11.08 1.21 -30.61
CA HIS A 17 -10.99 1.82 -31.94
C HIS A 17 -11.04 3.34 -31.77
N GLN A 18 -9.90 3.99 -31.99
CA GLN A 18 -9.86 5.44 -32.20
C GLN A 18 -10.55 5.73 -33.53
N ASN A 19 -11.50 6.66 -33.52
CA ASN A 19 -12.06 7.18 -34.79
C ASN A 19 -10.94 7.88 -35.58
N ALA A 20 -11.07 7.94 -36.89
CA ALA A 20 -10.06 8.48 -37.80
C ALA A 20 -9.57 9.90 -37.49
N ASP A 21 -10.32 10.67 -36.69
CA ASP A 21 -9.99 12.02 -36.23
C ASP A 21 -9.41 12.07 -34.80
N GLY A 22 -9.12 10.92 -34.18
CA GLY A 22 -8.31 10.82 -32.95
C GLY A 22 -8.96 11.28 -31.63
N GLY A 23 -10.18 11.78 -31.64
CA GLY A 23 -10.85 12.32 -30.46
C GLY A 23 -12.08 11.52 -30.03
N ILE A 24 -12.13 11.08 -28.77
CA ILE A 24 -13.35 10.51 -28.15
C ILE A 24 -14.17 11.69 -27.61
N THR A 25 -15.46 11.75 -27.99
CA THR A 25 -16.35 12.78 -27.46
C THR A 25 -16.80 12.48 -26.04
N VAL A 26 -17.20 13.52 -25.27
CA VAL A 26 -17.75 13.37 -23.92
C VAL A 26 -18.98 12.47 -23.92
N GLU A 27 -19.85 12.61 -24.90
CA GLU A 27 -21.03 11.77 -25.06
C GLU A 27 -20.68 10.29 -25.26
N GLN A 28 -19.67 10.00 -26.08
CA GLN A 28 -19.20 8.62 -26.27
C GLN A 28 -18.61 8.03 -24.99
N MET A 29 -17.87 8.82 -24.22
CA MET A 29 -17.34 8.38 -22.91
C MET A 29 -18.47 8.03 -21.94
N LEU A 30 -19.51 8.86 -21.86
CA LEU A 30 -20.65 8.64 -20.97
C LEU A 30 -21.53 7.45 -21.41
N ASN A 31 -21.65 7.21 -22.72
CA ASN A 31 -22.39 6.07 -23.26
C ASN A 31 -21.64 4.73 -23.13
N GLU A 32 -20.33 4.77 -22.86
CA GLU A 32 -19.49 3.59 -22.70
C GLU A 32 -18.83 3.57 -21.32
N PRO A 33 -19.54 3.19 -20.25
CA PRO A 33 -19.03 3.20 -18.86
C PRO A 33 -17.73 2.40 -18.67
N THR A 34 -17.51 1.38 -19.47
CA THR A 34 -16.28 0.57 -19.45
C THR A 34 -15.02 1.38 -19.79
N ARG A 35 -15.14 2.40 -20.63
CA ARG A 35 -14.01 3.32 -20.92
C ARG A 35 -13.65 4.15 -19.70
N ILE A 36 -14.66 4.62 -18.97
CA ILE A 36 -14.47 5.38 -17.74
C ILE A 36 -13.84 4.47 -16.67
N SER A 37 -14.35 3.24 -16.50
CA SER A 37 -13.76 2.25 -15.59
C SER A 37 -12.28 2.04 -15.89
N ARG A 38 -11.93 1.84 -17.17
CA ARG A 38 -10.54 1.66 -17.58
C ARG A 38 -9.67 2.87 -17.25
N TYR A 39 -10.15 4.07 -17.60
CA TYR A 39 -9.42 5.32 -17.31
C TYR A 39 -9.18 5.50 -15.82
N VAL A 40 -10.22 5.33 -14.99
CA VAL A 40 -10.13 5.46 -13.53
C VAL A 40 -9.20 4.38 -12.95
N THR A 41 -9.32 3.13 -13.40
CA THR A 41 -8.43 2.03 -12.98
C THR A 41 -6.98 2.34 -13.30
N GLU A 42 -6.68 2.80 -14.52
CA GLU A 42 -5.33 3.16 -14.94
C GLU A 42 -4.74 4.26 -14.04
N LYS A 43 -5.55 5.28 -13.70
CA LYS A 43 -5.14 6.36 -12.80
C LYS A 43 -4.97 5.93 -11.34
N ILE A 44 -5.80 5.02 -10.85
CA ILE A 44 -5.67 4.48 -9.48
C ILE A 44 -4.45 3.56 -9.39
N SER A 45 -4.27 2.65 -10.35
CA SER A 45 -3.18 1.67 -10.34
C SER A 45 -1.81 2.28 -10.59
N ASP A 46 -1.76 3.54 -11.07
CA ASP A 46 -0.50 4.23 -11.27
C ASP A 46 0.15 4.52 -9.89
N ASP A 47 1.22 3.78 -9.57
CA ASP A 47 1.94 3.84 -8.28
C ASP A 47 1.03 3.63 -7.03
N LEU A 48 0.11 2.66 -7.08
CA LEU A 48 -0.76 2.33 -5.94
C LEU A 48 0.02 1.56 -4.87
N LEU A 49 0.07 2.12 -3.65
CA LEU A 49 0.78 1.54 -2.51
C LEU A 49 0.29 0.13 -2.17
N SER A 50 -1.02 -0.09 -2.24
CA SER A 50 -1.62 -1.41 -1.94
C SER A 50 -1.15 -2.48 -2.92
N GLU A 51 -1.00 -2.16 -4.23
CA GLU A 51 -0.47 -3.11 -5.22
C GLU A 51 0.99 -3.48 -4.96
N TYR A 52 1.75 -2.55 -4.43
CA TYR A 52 3.15 -2.77 -4.10
C TYR A 52 3.34 -3.63 -2.85
N LEU A 53 2.57 -3.36 -1.80
CA LEU A 53 2.74 -3.97 -0.48
C LEU A 53 2.08 -5.33 -0.35
N TYR A 54 0.87 -5.49 -0.89
CA TYR A 54 0.03 -6.68 -0.70
C TYR A 54 0.07 -7.63 -1.89
N SER A 55 -0.09 -8.91 -1.63
CA SER A 55 -0.48 -9.86 -2.65
C SER A 55 -1.99 -9.77 -2.89
N SER A 56 -2.47 -10.12 -4.10
CA SER A 56 -3.90 -10.04 -4.42
C SER A 56 -4.59 -11.39 -4.31
N THR A 57 -5.82 -11.37 -3.83
CA THR A 57 -6.73 -12.53 -3.85
C THR A 57 -8.15 -12.08 -4.17
N THR A 58 -8.97 -13.00 -4.63
CA THR A 58 -10.41 -12.74 -4.80
C THR A 58 -11.15 -13.10 -3.53
N THR A 59 -12.18 -12.33 -3.18
CA THR A 59 -13.08 -12.64 -2.07
C THR A 59 -14.53 -12.56 -2.50
N SER A 60 -15.42 -13.15 -1.71
CA SER A 60 -16.87 -13.12 -1.94
C SER A 60 -17.59 -13.22 -0.60
N GLY A 61 -18.86 -12.77 -0.57
CA GLY A 61 -19.68 -12.90 0.64
C GLY A 61 -19.47 -11.80 1.67
N GLY A 62 -18.87 -10.67 1.28
CA GLY A 62 -18.80 -9.47 2.12
C GLY A 62 -17.67 -9.46 3.16
N ALA A 63 -16.83 -10.50 3.21
CA ALA A 63 -15.70 -10.57 4.12
C ALA A 63 -14.55 -11.40 3.53
N LEU A 64 -13.33 -11.04 3.93
CA LEU A 64 -12.13 -11.82 3.68
C LEU A 64 -11.76 -12.55 4.97
N ILE A 65 -11.77 -13.88 4.95
CA ILE A 65 -11.34 -14.74 6.05
C ILE A 65 -9.89 -15.13 5.78
N PHE A 66 -9.03 -15.01 6.79
CA PHE A 66 -7.61 -15.31 6.68
C PHE A 66 -7.04 -15.76 8.02
N ASN A 67 -5.94 -16.49 7.97
CA ASN A 67 -5.20 -16.87 9.16
C ASN A 67 -4.12 -15.81 9.45
N GLN A 68 -4.13 -15.26 10.66
CA GLN A 68 -3.14 -14.31 11.13
C GLN A 68 -2.15 -14.97 12.08
N LEU A 69 -0.87 -14.72 11.89
CA LEU A 69 0.18 -15.09 12.83
C LEU A 69 0.11 -14.21 14.07
N LEU A 70 -0.11 -14.81 15.25
CA LEU A 70 -0.17 -14.10 16.53
C LEU A 70 1.09 -14.25 17.37
N GLY A 71 1.86 -15.28 17.11
CA GLY A 71 3.00 -15.70 17.93
C GLY A 71 4.35 -15.48 17.29
N ALA A 72 5.33 -16.18 17.82
CA ALA A 72 6.69 -16.20 17.30
C ALA A 72 6.72 -16.64 15.84
N SER A 73 7.62 -16.06 15.07
CA SER A 73 7.86 -16.36 13.67
C SER A 73 7.88 -17.84 13.34
N PRO A 74 7.46 -18.21 12.12
CA PRO A 74 7.64 -19.56 11.59
C PRO A 74 9.07 -20.11 11.71
N ALA A 75 10.07 -19.22 11.71
CA ALA A 75 11.48 -19.58 11.89
C ALA A 75 11.87 -19.83 13.35
N ALA A 76 11.06 -19.42 14.32
CA ALA A 76 11.35 -19.50 15.75
C ALA A 76 10.85 -20.80 16.44
N SER A 77 10.55 -21.86 15.66
CA SER A 77 10.21 -23.17 16.21
C SER A 77 11.33 -23.69 17.12
N GLU A 78 10.99 -24.07 18.36
CA GLU A 78 11.93 -24.70 19.28
C GLU A 78 12.45 -26.03 18.76
N LYS A 79 11.64 -26.77 17.99
CA LYS A 79 12.01 -28.01 17.32
C LYS A 79 12.62 -27.71 15.95
N ARG A 80 13.92 -27.89 15.88
CA ARG A 80 14.71 -27.61 14.66
C ARG A 80 14.70 -28.82 13.74
N THR A 81 14.83 -28.56 12.43
CA THR A 81 15.24 -29.58 11.47
C THR A 81 16.62 -30.10 11.84
N GLY A 82 16.84 -31.40 11.81
CA GLY A 82 18.12 -32.03 12.19
C GLY A 82 18.70 -32.86 11.07
N VAL A 83 19.98 -33.17 11.18
CA VAL A 83 20.60 -34.19 10.33
C VAL A 83 20.10 -35.55 10.76
N ILE A 84 19.46 -36.27 9.85
CA ILE A 84 18.84 -37.57 10.12
C ILE A 84 19.76 -38.65 9.60
N ALA A 85 20.10 -39.62 10.45
CA ALA A 85 20.85 -40.80 10.04
C ALA A 85 20.00 -41.68 9.10
N PRO A 86 20.61 -42.47 8.22
CA PRO A 86 19.90 -43.43 7.39
C PRO A 86 19.00 -44.34 8.26
N GLY A 87 17.68 -44.35 8.01
CA GLY A 87 16.72 -45.08 8.81
C GLY A 87 16.24 -44.38 10.10
N GLY A 88 16.68 -43.12 10.35
CA GLY A 88 16.24 -42.33 11.50
C GLY A 88 14.87 -41.69 11.27
N GLU A 89 14.17 -41.38 12.38
CA GLU A 89 12.88 -40.69 12.36
C GLU A 89 13.08 -39.17 12.11
N PHE A 90 12.15 -38.60 11.32
CA PHE A 90 12.14 -37.16 11.07
C PHE A 90 11.60 -36.40 12.29
N PRO A 91 12.26 -35.31 12.73
CA PRO A 91 11.74 -34.49 13.82
C PRO A 91 10.44 -33.81 13.39
N THR A 92 9.44 -33.79 14.27
CA THR A 92 8.21 -33.03 14.08
C THR A 92 8.48 -31.56 14.40
N ILE A 93 8.17 -30.66 13.47
CA ILE A 93 8.22 -29.21 13.70
C ILE A 93 6.92 -28.79 14.39
N ASP A 94 7.00 -27.90 15.36
CA ASP A 94 5.81 -27.39 16.06
C ASP A 94 4.89 -26.62 15.10
N ASN A 95 3.59 -26.72 15.35
CA ASN A 95 2.61 -25.94 14.63
C ASN A 95 2.77 -24.45 14.97
N ILE A 96 2.56 -23.59 13.99
CA ILE A 96 2.53 -22.15 14.18
C ILE A 96 1.18 -21.77 14.78
N ASP A 97 1.19 -20.92 15.80
CA ASP A 97 -0.02 -20.35 16.37
C ASP A 97 -0.61 -19.35 15.39
N VAL A 98 -1.70 -19.74 14.77
CA VAL A 98 -2.48 -18.89 13.86
C VAL A 98 -3.88 -18.74 14.40
N GLU A 99 -4.43 -17.54 14.29
CA GLU A 99 -5.82 -17.26 14.59
C GLU A 99 -6.57 -16.93 13.30
N GLU A 100 -7.75 -17.53 13.16
CA GLU A 100 -8.64 -17.19 12.06
C GLU A 100 -9.24 -15.82 12.32
N GLN A 101 -8.97 -14.88 11.43
CA GLN A 101 -9.46 -13.51 11.47
C GLN A 101 -10.32 -13.23 10.25
N PHE A 102 -11.18 -12.22 10.37
CA PHE A 102 -11.96 -11.76 9.22
C PHE A 102 -11.92 -10.23 9.12
N VAL A 103 -11.87 -9.75 7.90
CA VAL A 103 -12.00 -8.33 7.57
C VAL A 103 -13.18 -8.15 6.63
N LYS A 104 -14.10 -7.25 6.99
CA LYS A 104 -15.23 -6.89 6.12
C LYS A 104 -14.72 -6.13 4.91
N VAL A 105 -15.26 -6.46 3.73
CA VAL A 105 -14.98 -5.68 2.53
C VAL A 105 -15.58 -4.29 2.65
N ARG A 106 -14.88 -3.30 2.10
CA ARG A 106 -15.31 -1.90 2.07
C ARG A 106 -15.55 -1.49 0.63
N LYS A 107 -16.69 -0.87 0.38
CA LYS A 107 -17.00 -0.28 -0.91
C LYS A 107 -16.48 1.17 -0.91
N ILE A 108 -15.50 1.43 -1.75
CA ILE A 108 -14.87 2.75 -1.92
C ILE A 108 -15.25 3.26 -3.29
N GLY A 109 -15.74 4.48 -3.38
CA GLY A 109 -16.15 5.05 -4.65
C GLY A 109 -16.74 6.45 -4.51
N GLY A 110 -17.12 7.01 -5.65
CA GLY A 110 -17.72 8.32 -5.71
C GLY A 110 -18.54 8.54 -6.97
N LYS A 111 -19.20 9.68 -7.01
CA LYS A 111 -20.07 10.09 -8.11
C LYS A 111 -19.65 11.47 -8.60
N VAL A 112 -19.63 11.63 -9.92
CA VAL A 112 -19.36 12.88 -10.63
C VAL A 112 -20.56 13.23 -11.50
N GLY A 113 -20.99 14.49 -11.46
CA GLY A 113 -22.04 15.03 -12.31
C GLY A 113 -21.47 15.87 -13.46
N ILE A 114 -21.99 15.71 -14.64
CA ILE A 114 -21.61 16.45 -15.86
C ILE A 114 -22.85 17.02 -16.48
N THR A 115 -22.91 18.35 -16.62
CA THR A 115 -24.07 19.04 -17.15
C THR A 115 -24.27 18.77 -18.64
N ASP A 116 -25.54 18.80 -19.08
CA ASP A 116 -25.89 18.63 -20.50
C ASP A 116 -25.18 19.68 -21.39
N GLU A 117 -24.92 20.88 -20.86
CA GLU A 117 -24.19 21.92 -21.57
C GLU A 117 -22.72 21.55 -21.81
N ALA A 118 -22.07 20.93 -20.82
CA ALA A 118 -20.70 20.46 -20.94
C ALA A 118 -20.63 19.32 -21.99
N VAL A 119 -21.60 18.41 -21.96
CA VAL A 119 -21.71 17.34 -22.97
C VAL A 119 -21.89 17.92 -24.37
N LYS A 120 -22.85 18.87 -24.57
CA LYS A 120 -23.12 19.53 -25.84
C LYS A 120 -21.93 20.33 -26.39
N ARG A 121 -21.14 20.94 -25.49
CA ARG A 121 -19.91 21.68 -25.86
C ARG A 121 -18.72 20.75 -26.08
N ASN A 122 -18.89 19.45 -25.85
CA ASN A 122 -17.80 18.44 -25.85
C ASN A 122 -16.61 18.85 -24.98
N ASP A 123 -16.89 19.33 -23.74
CA ASP A 123 -15.87 19.77 -22.82
C ASP A 123 -15.15 18.58 -22.17
N SER A 124 -14.26 18.00 -22.94
CA SER A 124 -13.45 16.86 -22.51
C SER A 124 -12.48 17.19 -21.36
N ARG A 125 -12.09 18.46 -21.22
CA ARG A 125 -11.21 18.90 -20.13
C ARG A 125 -11.92 18.81 -18.80
N TYR A 126 -13.17 19.28 -18.75
CA TYR A 126 -13.99 19.21 -17.54
C TYR A 126 -14.21 17.75 -17.13
N LEU A 127 -14.63 16.89 -18.05
CA LEU A 127 -14.82 15.45 -17.77
C LEU A 127 -13.53 14.82 -17.23
N ASN A 128 -12.39 15.02 -17.88
CA ASN A 128 -11.11 14.44 -17.49
C ASN A 128 -10.66 14.94 -16.10
N GLN A 129 -10.86 16.22 -15.78
CA GLN A 129 -10.54 16.77 -14.48
C GLN A 129 -11.38 16.14 -13.38
N GLU A 130 -12.67 15.99 -13.57
CA GLU A 130 -13.56 15.40 -12.58
C GLU A 130 -13.28 13.90 -12.37
N LEU A 131 -13.03 13.15 -13.46
CA LEU A 131 -12.63 11.74 -13.35
C LEU A 131 -11.27 11.57 -12.67
N MET A 132 -10.31 12.47 -12.94
CA MET A 132 -9.01 12.46 -12.27
C MET A 132 -9.16 12.75 -10.77
N ARG A 133 -9.99 13.72 -10.38
CA ARG A 133 -10.26 14.01 -8.97
C ARG A 133 -10.89 12.81 -8.26
N LEU A 134 -11.85 12.15 -8.92
CA LEU A 134 -12.47 10.94 -8.40
C LEU A 134 -11.44 9.81 -8.22
N ALA A 135 -10.63 9.53 -9.25
CA ALA A 135 -9.59 8.52 -9.20
C ALA A 135 -8.57 8.79 -8.08
N ASN A 136 -8.09 10.04 -7.97
CA ASN A 136 -7.17 10.44 -6.91
C ASN A 136 -7.78 10.25 -5.52
N ARG A 137 -9.07 10.60 -5.33
CA ARG A 137 -9.74 10.40 -4.06
C ARG A 137 -9.87 8.93 -3.70
N MET A 138 -10.28 8.09 -4.65
CA MET A 138 -10.36 6.64 -4.46
C MET A 138 -8.98 6.04 -4.12
N LYS A 139 -7.91 6.49 -4.82
CA LYS A 139 -6.55 6.07 -4.52
C LYS A 139 -6.16 6.42 -3.08
N LEU A 140 -6.42 7.66 -2.64
CA LEU A 140 -6.11 8.11 -1.29
C LEU A 140 -6.85 7.29 -0.21
N ASP A 141 -8.11 6.96 -0.44
CA ASP A 141 -8.90 6.16 0.49
C ASP A 141 -8.40 4.70 0.55
N LEU A 142 -8.02 4.11 -0.60
CA LEU A 142 -7.39 2.78 -0.66
C LEU A 142 -6.05 2.72 0.07
N GLU A 143 -5.20 3.73 -0.13
CA GLU A 143 -3.89 3.81 0.54
C GLU A 143 -4.04 4.05 2.05
N SER A 144 -5.04 4.83 2.47
CA SER A 144 -5.32 5.03 3.89
C SER A 144 -5.75 3.73 4.57
N ASP A 145 -6.66 2.98 3.92
CA ASP A 145 -7.10 1.67 4.43
C ASP A 145 -5.94 0.67 4.52
N ALA A 146 -5.02 0.70 3.55
CA ALA A 146 -3.85 -0.17 3.54
C ALA A 146 -2.89 0.09 4.72
N VAL A 147 -2.65 1.36 5.07
CA VAL A 147 -1.76 1.71 6.19
C VAL A 147 -2.49 1.55 7.54
N GLU A 148 -3.77 1.88 7.63
CA GLU A 148 -4.57 1.67 8.84
C GLU A 148 -4.63 0.18 9.23
N ALA A 149 -4.58 -0.72 8.24
CA ALA A 149 -4.51 -2.16 8.50
C ALA A 149 -3.23 -2.56 9.24
N PHE A 150 -2.10 -1.85 9.04
CA PHE A 150 -0.85 -2.11 9.76
C PHE A 150 -1.01 -1.86 11.25
N ASP A 151 -1.51 -0.68 11.63
CA ASP A 151 -1.68 -0.33 13.04
C ASP A 151 -2.61 -1.32 13.74
N LYS A 152 -3.75 -1.66 13.13
CA LYS A 152 -4.69 -2.65 13.67
C LYS A 152 -4.05 -4.02 13.87
N ALA A 153 -3.23 -4.47 12.93
CA ALA A 153 -2.58 -5.76 13.03
C ALA A 153 -1.47 -5.76 14.08
N MET A 154 -0.70 -4.67 14.20
CA MET A 154 0.32 -4.53 15.22
C MET A 154 -0.27 -4.42 16.62
N ASP A 155 -1.41 -3.75 16.78
CA ASP A 155 -2.14 -3.67 18.04
C ASP A 155 -2.69 -5.04 18.45
N ALA A 156 -3.13 -5.87 17.49
CA ALA A 156 -3.63 -7.21 17.76
C ALA A 156 -2.57 -8.15 18.34
N ILE A 157 -1.32 -8.04 17.91
CA ILE A 157 -0.21 -8.85 18.44
C ILE A 157 0.48 -8.22 19.68
N GLY A 158 0.12 -6.98 20.01
CA GLY A 158 0.55 -6.30 21.24
C GLY A 158 2.07 -6.23 21.42
N ASP A 159 2.57 -6.85 22.49
CA ASP A 159 4.00 -6.82 22.87
C ASP A 159 4.91 -7.59 21.88
N ASN A 160 4.34 -8.45 21.03
CA ASN A 160 5.09 -9.15 19.99
C ASN A 160 5.33 -8.27 18.74
N ALA A 161 4.71 -7.09 18.66
CA ALA A 161 4.88 -6.17 17.56
C ALA A 161 6.33 -5.65 17.49
N LEU A 162 6.91 -5.67 16.30
CA LEU A 162 8.25 -5.14 16.08
C LEU A 162 8.20 -3.60 16.10
N LYS A 163 8.71 -2.99 17.19
CA LYS A 163 8.77 -1.55 17.38
C LYS A 163 10.21 -1.09 17.58
N PHE A 164 10.54 0.05 17.02
CA PHE A 164 11.83 0.71 17.18
C PHE A 164 11.58 2.17 17.55
N GLU A 165 12.13 2.61 18.69
CA GLU A 165 12.04 3.99 19.14
C GLU A 165 13.29 4.78 18.74
N SER A 166 13.10 5.89 18.05
CA SER A 166 14.14 6.86 17.73
C SER A 166 14.13 8.02 18.74
N THR A 167 15.26 8.68 18.88
CA THR A 167 15.42 9.89 19.71
C THR A 167 15.14 11.19 18.94
N GLY A 168 14.51 11.10 17.77
CA GLY A 168 14.07 12.24 16.96
C GLY A 168 15.02 12.64 15.84
N TRP A 169 14.52 12.60 14.63
CA TRP A 169 15.32 12.96 13.45
C TRP A 169 15.41 14.48 13.26
N ALA A 170 14.38 15.23 13.63
CA ALA A 170 14.39 16.69 13.58
C ALA A 170 15.46 17.31 14.49
N ALA A 171 15.70 16.73 15.66
CA ALA A 171 16.77 17.15 16.55
C ALA A 171 18.16 16.80 15.99
N LYS A 172 18.31 15.61 15.42
CA LYS A 172 19.56 15.11 14.84
C LYS A 172 20.06 15.94 13.63
N THR A 173 19.16 16.53 12.86
CA THR A 173 19.51 17.41 11.72
C THR A 173 20.05 18.75 12.17
N LYS A 174 19.70 19.24 13.37
CA LYS A 174 20.11 20.53 13.91
C LYS A 174 21.52 20.54 14.52
N VAL A 175 22.09 19.37 14.80
CA VAL A 175 23.42 19.25 15.42
C VAL A 175 24.49 19.48 14.35
N LYS A 176 25.48 20.35 14.66
CA LYS A 176 26.62 20.59 13.76
C LYS A 176 27.41 19.30 13.54
N ALA A 177 27.94 19.12 12.34
CA ALA A 177 28.68 17.90 11.97
C ALA A 177 29.87 17.60 12.90
N ALA A 178 30.50 18.65 13.47
CA ALA A 178 31.60 18.52 14.42
C ALA A 178 31.18 17.98 15.79
N ASP A 179 29.91 18.19 16.17
CA ASP A 179 29.37 17.84 17.48
C ASP A 179 28.54 16.53 17.44
N LYS A 180 28.41 15.92 16.25
CA LYS A 180 27.65 14.66 16.08
C LYS A 180 28.41 13.50 16.68
N VAL A 181 27.82 12.91 17.71
CA VAL A 181 28.23 11.58 18.18
C VAL A 181 27.74 10.57 17.12
N ALA A 182 28.63 9.73 16.61
CA ALA A 182 28.28 8.75 15.56
C ALA A 182 27.08 7.86 15.93
N ALA A 183 26.90 7.61 17.22
CA ALA A 183 25.78 6.79 17.74
C ALA A 183 24.42 7.53 17.77
N ASP A 184 24.39 8.86 17.61
CA ASP A 184 23.18 9.67 17.68
C ASP A 184 22.91 10.39 16.35
N SER A 185 22.94 9.62 15.27
CA SER A 185 22.66 10.09 13.91
C SER A 185 21.49 9.29 13.31
N ILE A 186 20.85 9.86 12.29
CA ILE A 186 19.82 9.13 11.51
C ILE A 186 20.40 7.86 10.90
N GLU A 187 21.65 7.91 10.44
CA GLU A 187 22.35 6.73 9.90
C GLU A 187 22.52 5.63 10.97
N ALA A 188 22.81 6.01 12.22
CA ALA A 188 22.89 5.07 13.34
C ALA A 188 21.54 4.41 13.65
N ASP A 189 20.44 5.16 13.56
CA ASP A 189 19.10 4.58 13.73
C ASP A 189 18.78 3.57 12.64
N LEU A 190 19.08 3.89 11.37
CA LEU A 190 18.89 2.96 10.26
C LEU A 190 19.77 1.71 10.40
N LEU A 191 21.01 1.85 10.88
CA LEU A 191 21.89 0.71 11.19
C LEU A 191 21.34 -0.16 12.32
N LYS A 192 20.85 0.45 13.41
CA LYS A 192 20.21 -0.26 14.52
C LYS A 192 18.95 -0.99 14.05
N LEU A 193 18.12 -0.33 13.24
CA LEU A 193 16.93 -0.93 12.66
C LEU A 193 17.28 -2.16 11.80
N ARG A 194 18.30 -2.05 10.97
CA ARG A 194 18.81 -3.19 10.19
C ARG A 194 19.34 -4.31 11.09
N LEU A 195 20.04 -3.96 12.16
CA LEU A 195 20.53 -4.94 13.12
C LEU A 195 19.36 -5.68 13.80
N GLU A 196 18.32 -4.96 14.21
CA GLU A 196 17.13 -5.58 14.84
C GLU A 196 16.41 -6.53 13.87
N THR A 197 16.22 -6.12 12.61
CA THR A 197 15.61 -7.02 11.60
C THR A 197 16.44 -8.27 11.34
N GLN A 198 17.76 -8.17 11.38
CA GLN A 198 18.67 -9.32 11.19
C GLN A 198 18.72 -10.24 12.42
N LYS A 199 18.67 -9.68 13.64
CA LYS A 199 18.64 -10.46 14.88
C LYS A 199 17.39 -11.31 15.03
N GLN A 200 16.27 -10.84 14.50
CA GLN A 200 15.00 -11.57 14.57
C GLN A 200 15.04 -12.88 13.77
N ASP A 201 15.90 -12.96 12.72
CA ASP A 201 16.07 -14.14 11.85
C ASP A 201 14.72 -14.73 11.36
N LEU A 202 13.77 -13.84 11.05
CA LEU A 202 12.38 -14.19 10.74
C LEU A 202 12.21 -14.69 9.29
N GLY A 203 13.24 -14.56 8.46
CA GLY A 203 13.19 -14.90 7.04
C GLY A 203 12.45 -13.88 6.16
N TYR A 204 12.02 -12.73 6.71
CA TYR A 204 11.38 -11.67 5.93
C TYR A 204 12.39 -10.82 5.19
N ASN A 205 12.02 -10.43 3.96
CA ASN A 205 12.81 -9.51 3.17
C ASN A 205 12.31 -8.07 3.35
N PHE A 206 12.72 -7.43 4.43
CA PHE A 206 12.44 -6.03 4.66
C PHE A 206 13.15 -5.18 3.60
N SER A 207 12.39 -4.59 2.70
CA SER A 207 12.96 -3.83 1.56
C SER A 207 12.31 -2.48 1.33
N THR A 208 11.28 -2.12 2.07
CA THR A 208 10.54 -0.87 1.84
C THR A 208 10.37 -0.08 3.12
N LEU A 209 10.82 1.17 3.07
CA LEU A 209 10.62 2.16 4.14
C LEU A 209 9.50 3.13 3.73
N LEU A 210 8.34 2.99 4.39
CA LEU A 210 7.23 3.94 4.29
C LEU A 210 7.43 5.03 5.32
N ILE A 211 7.44 6.28 4.88
CA ILE A 211 7.78 7.42 5.74
C ILE A 211 6.88 8.62 5.44
N ASN A 212 6.60 9.43 6.48
CA ASN A 212 5.92 10.70 6.29
C ASN A 212 6.81 11.69 5.52
N PRO A 213 6.28 12.51 4.60
CA PRO A 213 7.06 13.49 3.85
C PRO A 213 7.84 14.49 4.70
N GLU A 214 7.37 14.86 5.90
CA GLU A 214 8.12 15.75 6.79
C GLU A 214 9.36 15.04 7.39
N ASP A 215 9.22 13.77 7.75
CA ASP A 215 10.34 12.98 8.26
C ASP A 215 11.29 12.60 7.12
N HIS A 216 10.77 12.39 5.91
CA HIS A 216 11.58 12.25 4.69
C HIS A 216 12.41 13.51 4.41
N PHE A 217 11.84 14.70 4.63
CA PHE A 217 12.61 15.96 4.52
C PHE A 217 13.80 16.00 5.50
N ASN A 218 13.61 15.57 6.75
CA ASN A 218 14.70 15.47 7.72
C ASN A 218 15.79 14.49 7.25
N LEU A 219 15.39 13.36 6.66
CA LEU A 219 16.33 12.42 6.04
C LEU A 219 17.10 13.05 4.88
N SER A 220 16.43 13.83 4.03
CA SER A 220 17.04 14.52 2.89
C SER A 220 18.10 15.53 3.33
N LEU A 221 17.90 16.23 4.46
CA LEU A 221 18.90 17.16 5.02
C LEU A 221 20.20 16.45 5.43
N VAL A 222 20.14 15.17 5.79
CA VAL A 222 21.33 14.39 6.19
C VAL A 222 21.95 13.69 4.99
N ALA A 223 21.14 13.07 4.15
CA ALA A 223 21.58 12.32 2.99
C ALA A 223 22.13 13.22 1.85
N GLY A 224 21.62 14.44 1.77
CA GLY A 224 21.80 15.34 0.64
C GLY A 224 20.59 15.29 -0.30
N ILE A 225 20.17 16.45 -0.80
CA ILE A 225 19.00 16.58 -1.67
C ILE A 225 19.17 15.74 -2.93
N GLY A 226 18.21 14.85 -3.18
CA GLY A 226 18.21 13.93 -4.32
C GLY A 226 19.08 12.68 -4.15
N MET A 227 19.74 12.50 -3.01
CA MET A 227 20.56 11.33 -2.70
C MET A 227 19.91 10.40 -1.66
N GLU A 228 18.68 10.67 -1.24
CA GLU A 228 17.99 9.96 -0.17
C GLU A 228 17.83 8.47 -0.50
N GLN A 229 17.43 8.18 -1.74
CA GLN A 229 17.25 6.80 -2.20
C GLN A 229 18.59 6.03 -2.24
N GLU A 230 19.69 6.68 -2.65
CA GLU A 230 21.02 6.06 -2.62
C GLU A 230 21.50 5.83 -1.19
N PHE A 231 21.25 6.81 -0.30
CA PHE A 231 21.60 6.72 1.11
C PHE A 231 20.91 5.54 1.79
N VAL A 232 19.60 5.42 1.64
CA VAL A 232 18.80 4.33 2.21
C VAL A 232 19.02 3.02 1.44
N GLY A 233 19.31 3.10 0.16
CA GLY A 233 19.68 1.95 -0.68
C GLY A 233 20.91 1.17 -0.19
N ARG A 234 21.83 1.82 0.57
CA ARG A 234 22.97 1.14 1.23
C ARG A 234 22.54 0.12 2.26
N PHE A 235 21.34 0.30 2.82
CA PHE A 235 20.71 -0.65 3.75
C PHE A 235 19.89 -1.73 3.03
N GLY A 236 19.74 -1.64 1.71
CA GLY A 236 18.94 -2.53 0.88
C GLY A 236 17.46 -2.13 0.81
N TRP A 237 17.11 -0.90 1.15
CA TRP A 237 15.72 -0.44 1.24
C TRP A 237 15.37 0.59 0.17
N THR A 238 14.09 0.60 -0.21
CA THR A 238 13.48 1.60 -1.09
C THR A 238 12.60 2.52 -0.25
N ILE A 239 12.73 3.83 -0.44
CA ILE A 239 11.90 4.81 0.24
C ILE A 239 10.61 5.03 -0.54
N LYS A 240 9.48 5.01 0.16
CA LYS A 240 8.15 5.39 -0.34
C LYS A 240 7.55 6.47 0.58
N PRO A 241 7.73 7.76 0.26
CA PRO A 241 7.10 8.83 1.03
C PRO A 241 5.58 8.81 0.85
N THR A 242 4.83 8.86 1.95
CA THR A 242 3.38 8.89 1.90
C THR A 242 2.78 9.67 3.06
N ASN A 243 1.76 10.49 2.78
CA ASN A 243 1.01 11.21 3.81
C ASN A 243 0.04 10.29 4.60
N ARG A 244 -0.01 8.99 4.28
CA ARG A 244 -0.83 8.01 5.01
C ARG A 244 -0.16 7.56 6.30
N VAL A 245 1.16 7.69 6.37
CA VAL A 245 1.94 7.46 7.59
C VAL A 245 1.89 8.71 8.46
N GLU A 246 1.63 8.53 9.75
CA GLU A 246 1.59 9.64 10.70
C GLU A 246 2.98 10.27 10.86
N LYS A 247 3.02 11.59 11.04
CA LYS A 247 4.25 12.31 11.31
C LYS A 247 4.93 11.79 12.57
N GLY A 248 6.22 11.58 12.51
CA GLY A 248 7.00 11.01 13.61
C GLY A 248 7.01 9.50 13.64
N SER A 249 6.36 8.85 12.67
CA SER A 249 6.34 7.41 12.49
C SER A 249 6.82 7.02 11.10
N ALA A 250 7.33 5.80 10.99
CA ALA A 250 7.64 5.14 9.71
C ALA A 250 7.42 3.64 9.85
N TYR A 251 7.25 2.95 8.72
CA TYR A 251 7.14 1.49 8.69
C TYR A 251 8.20 0.92 7.77
N LEU A 252 8.98 -0.01 8.29
CA LEU A 252 9.82 -0.87 7.48
C LEU A 252 9.08 -2.17 7.21
N VAL A 253 8.87 -2.48 5.93
CA VAL A 253 7.92 -3.50 5.48
C VAL A 253 8.59 -4.49 4.53
N ALA A 254 8.20 -5.76 4.62
CA ALA A 254 8.52 -6.79 3.64
C ALA A 254 7.38 -6.89 2.60
N PRO A 255 7.49 -6.26 1.41
CA PRO A 255 6.42 -6.23 0.42
C PRO A 255 5.99 -7.64 0.01
N LYS A 256 4.68 -7.83 -0.26
CA LYS A 256 4.06 -9.11 -0.65
C LYS A 256 4.08 -10.21 0.41
N GLN A 257 4.78 -9.99 1.53
CA GLN A 257 4.82 -10.93 2.67
C GLN A 257 3.93 -10.47 3.83
N VAL A 258 3.56 -9.19 3.88
CA VAL A 258 2.74 -8.58 4.94
C VAL A 258 1.33 -9.14 4.98
N GLY A 259 0.72 -9.32 3.80
CA GLY A 259 -0.68 -9.69 3.74
C GLY A 259 -1.26 -9.71 2.35
N VAL A 260 -2.57 -9.76 2.30
CA VAL A 260 -3.34 -9.87 1.07
C VAL A 260 -4.39 -8.77 0.94
N ILE A 261 -4.63 -8.33 -0.28
CA ILE A 261 -5.81 -7.54 -0.63
C ILE A 261 -6.86 -8.45 -1.26
N GLY A 262 -8.01 -8.58 -0.63
CA GLY A 262 -9.17 -9.27 -1.17
C GLY A 262 -9.99 -8.34 -2.05
N VAL A 263 -10.16 -8.68 -3.32
CA VAL A 263 -10.99 -7.93 -4.25
C VAL A 263 -12.29 -8.68 -4.48
N GLU A 264 -13.40 -8.11 -4.01
CA GLU A 264 -14.75 -8.66 -4.26
C GLU A 264 -15.33 -8.10 -5.54
N SER A 265 -15.17 -6.79 -5.78
CA SER A 265 -15.55 -6.15 -7.03
C SER A 265 -14.42 -5.23 -7.47
N PRO A 266 -13.87 -5.46 -8.68
CA PRO A 266 -12.90 -4.54 -9.27
C PRO A 266 -13.55 -3.19 -9.53
N VAL A 267 -12.75 -2.21 -10.01
CA VAL A 267 -13.28 -0.89 -10.37
C VAL A 267 -14.40 -1.02 -11.39
N SER A 268 -15.59 -0.66 -11.00
CA SER A 268 -16.81 -0.71 -11.80
C SER A 268 -17.40 0.67 -11.93
N THR A 269 -18.01 0.96 -13.08
CA THR A 269 -18.60 2.28 -13.35
C THR A 269 -20.01 2.11 -13.93
N GLU A 270 -20.89 2.95 -13.46
CA GLU A 270 -22.25 3.08 -13.97
C GLU A 270 -22.50 4.55 -14.32
N THR A 271 -23.19 4.78 -15.45
CA THR A 271 -23.57 6.11 -15.91
C THR A 271 -25.07 6.17 -16.15
N TRP A 272 -25.69 7.27 -15.74
CA TRP A 272 -27.10 7.56 -16.02
C TRP A 272 -27.32 9.05 -16.18
N ARG A 273 -28.40 9.44 -16.86
CA ARG A 273 -28.82 10.82 -17.00
C ARG A 273 -30.00 11.10 -16.07
N GLU A 274 -29.87 12.14 -15.27
CA GLU A 274 -30.94 12.64 -14.39
C GLU A 274 -31.63 13.83 -15.04
N ALA A 275 -32.79 13.60 -15.61
CA ALA A 275 -33.52 14.62 -16.37
C ALA A 275 -33.92 15.85 -15.51
N LYS A 276 -34.14 15.66 -14.18
CA LYS A 276 -34.53 16.72 -13.25
C LYS A 276 -33.44 17.80 -13.13
N PHE A 277 -32.16 17.40 -13.17
CA PHE A 277 -31.04 18.32 -13.03
C PHE A 277 -30.35 18.62 -14.34
N GLN A 278 -30.75 17.97 -15.45
CA GLN A 278 -30.12 18.06 -16.77
C GLN A 278 -28.61 17.74 -16.67
N GLU A 279 -28.31 16.69 -15.92
CA GLU A 279 -26.95 16.21 -15.69
C GLU A 279 -26.84 14.71 -15.99
N SER A 280 -25.69 14.31 -16.50
CA SER A 280 -25.26 12.91 -16.58
C SER A 280 -24.35 12.60 -15.41
N TYR A 281 -24.68 11.57 -14.65
CA TYR A 281 -23.87 11.11 -13.54
C TYR A 281 -23.06 9.90 -13.90
N THR A 282 -21.81 9.91 -13.46
CA THR A 282 -20.92 8.76 -13.50
C THR A 282 -20.57 8.38 -12.06
N GLN A 283 -20.89 7.14 -11.69
CA GLN A 283 -20.54 6.56 -10.39
C GLN A 283 -19.53 5.46 -10.59
N THR A 284 -18.41 5.54 -9.88
CA THR A 284 -17.33 4.53 -9.93
C THR A 284 -17.05 4.03 -8.53
N TRP A 285 -16.86 2.72 -8.38
CA TRP A 285 -16.57 2.08 -7.11
C TRP A 285 -15.68 0.85 -7.27
N ALA A 286 -15.01 0.48 -6.18
CA ALA A 286 -14.37 -0.81 -5.99
C ALA A 286 -14.74 -1.35 -4.62
N THR A 287 -14.77 -2.69 -4.46
CA THR A 287 -15.05 -3.32 -3.18
C THR A 287 -13.86 -4.20 -2.81
N VAL A 288 -13.13 -3.80 -1.76
CA VAL A 288 -11.86 -4.43 -1.37
C VAL A 288 -11.75 -4.59 0.15
N ALA A 289 -10.84 -5.46 0.57
CA ALA A 289 -10.44 -5.61 1.98
C ALA A 289 -8.92 -5.79 2.05
N HIS A 290 -8.26 -5.09 2.98
CA HIS A 290 -6.85 -5.27 3.29
C HIS A 290 -6.72 -6.16 4.53
N ALA A 291 -6.06 -7.29 4.41
CA ALA A 291 -5.82 -8.24 5.48
C ALA A 291 -4.32 -8.43 5.71
N ILE A 292 -3.89 -8.26 6.95
CA ILE A 292 -2.51 -8.52 7.36
C ILE A 292 -2.42 -9.94 7.88
N THR A 293 -1.85 -10.82 7.08
CA THR A 293 -1.64 -12.22 7.45
C THR A 293 -0.44 -12.40 8.37
N ASP A 294 0.56 -11.53 8.18
CA ASP A 294 1.82 -11.60 8.91
C ASP A 294 2.25 -10.24 9.45
N PRO A 295 1.80 -9.87 10.67
CA PRO A 295 2.18 -8.61 11.30
C PRO A 295 3.68 -8.49 11.60
N LEU A 296 4.42 -9.61 11.75
CA LEU A 296 5.86 -9.60 11.98
C LEU A 296 6.67 -9.21 10.74
N ALA A 297 6.05 -9.17 9.56
CA ALA A 297 6.63 -8.62 8.34
C ALA A 297 6.60 -7.08 8.30
N ILE A 298 6.16 -6.43 9.39
CA ILE A 298 6.11 -4.99 9.57
C ILE A 298 6.90 -4.61 10.82
N MET A 299 7.78 -3.61 10.72
CA MET A 299 8.44 -2.98 11.86
C MET A 299 8.07 -1.50 11.89
N LYS A 300 7.51 -1.04 13.00
CA LYS A 300 7.13 0.36 13.21
C LYS A 300 8.29 1.13 13.85
N LEU A 301 8.63 2.26 13.25
CA LEU A 301 9.53 3.24 13.82
C LEU A 301 8.70 4.36 14.45
N GLU A 302 9.00 4.73 15.66
CA GLU A 302 8.32 5.80 16.38
C GLU A 302 9.33 6.85 16.88
N GLY A 303 8.83 8.04 17.27
CA GLY A 303 9.66 9.10 17.83
C GLY A 303 10.50 9.88 16.83
N LEU A 304 10.21 9.82 15.52
CA LEU A 304 11.00 10.53 14.49
C LEU A 304 10.82 12.05 14.55
N ALA A 305 9.69 12.55 15.04
CA ALA A 305 9.33 13.97 15.06
C ALA A 305 9.90 14.74 16.28
N SER A 306 10.43 14.07 17.27
CA SER A 306 10.93 14.69 18.51
C SER A 306 12.30 15.36 18.36
#